data_803c8c7e0ad2a2168c6ca79e48f225d4
#
_entry.id   803c8c7e0ad2a2168c6ca79e48f225d4
#
_cell.length_a   1.000
_cell.length_b   1.000
_cell.length_c   1.000
_cell.angle_alpha   90.00
_cell.angle_beta   90.00
_cell.angle_gamma   90.00
#
_symmetry.space_group_name_H-M   'P 1'
#
loop_
_entity.id
_entity.type
_entity.pdbx_description
1 polymer ?
#
loop_
_entity_poly.entity_id
_entity_poly.type
_entity_poly.pdbx_seq_one_letter_code
_entity_poly.pdbx_strand_id
1 'polypeptide(L)'
;MNIDAFLTQFQAKGLETCFHDRHINPQIYAGLNGANWSIKEYEARGGYQALRKVLGIGAAAPMTQDEVIAVVKESGLRGRGGAGFPTGLKWSFMPRQFPGQKYLVCNSDEGEPGTCKDRDILQFNPHIVIEGMAIAAYAMGISVGYNYIHGEIFQTYERFEAALEEARAAGYLGDRIMGSQFSFQLHAAHGFGAYICGEIGRAHV
;
A
#
# COMPACT_ATOMS: atom_id res chain seq x y z
N MET A 1 13.00 33.48 21.05
CA MET A 1 13.49 32.32 20.26
C MET A 1 13.33 32.72 18.80
N ASN A 2 14.40 32.72 17.99
CA ASN A 2 14.30 33.06 16.57
C ASN A 2 13.72 31.86 15.84
N ILE A 3 12.50 31.99 15.32
CA ILE A 3 11.77 30.92 14.61
C ILE A 3 12.54 30.47 13.38
N ASP A 4 13.19 31.38 12.67
CA ASP A 4 13.96 31.03 11.46
C ASP A 4 15.21 30.20 11.80
N ALA A 5 15.88 30.49 12.90
CA ALA A 5 17.02 29.70 13.38
C ALA A 5 16.55 28.29 13.82
N PHE A 6 15.38 28.20 14.45
CA PHE A 6 14.75 26.94 14.83
C PHE A 6 14.36 26.12 13.59
N LEU A 7 13.67 26.73 12.63
CA LEU A 7 13.30 26.06 11.38
C LEU A 7 14.52 25.64 10.56
N THR A 8 15.56 26.46 10.50
CA THR A 8 16.82 26.13 9.80
C THR A 8 17.54 24.95 10.45
N GLN A 9 17.41 24.79 11.78
CA GLN A 9 17.97 23.65 12.50
C GLN A 9 17.25 22.34 12.14
N PHE A 10 15.96 22.40 11.80
CA PHE A 10 15.15 21.26 11.38
C PHE A 10 15.14 21.04 9.85
N GLN A 11 15.41 22.07 9.05
CA GLN A 11 15.67 21.97 7.62
C GLN A 11 17.04 21.32 7.30
N ALA A 12 17.71 20.85 8.31
CA ALA A 12 19.05 20.34 8.25
C ALA A 12 19.18 19.19 7.24
N LYS A 13 19.72 19.50 6.09
CA LYS A 13 20.43 18.56 5.22
C LYS A 13 19.60 17.67 4.32
N GLY A 14 18.61 18.20 3.60
CA GLY A 14 17.94 17.49 2.52
C GLY A 14 17.00 16.37 2.98
N LEU A 15 16.55 16.41 4.22
CA LEU A 15 15.56 15.54 4.80
C LEU A 15 14.30 16.36 5.06
N GLU A 16 13.51 16.56 4.04
CA GLU A 16 12.29 17.38 4.10
C GLU A 16 11.08 16.66 4.70
N THR A 17 11.26 15.50 5.29
CA THR A 17 10.12 14.71 5.74
C THR A 17 10.17 14.45 7.23
N CYS A 18 9.03 14.56 7.89
CA CYS A 18 8.77 14.08 9.25
C CYS A 18 9.06 12.57 9.43
N PHE A 19 9.44 11.86 8.37
CA PHE A 19 9.74 10.43 8.33
C PHE A 19 11.10 10.05 8.90
N HIS A 20 11.97 11.01 9.18
CA HIS A 20 13.33 10.74 9.61
C HIS A 20 13.55 11.17 11.05
N ASP A 21 12.85 10.56 11.96
CA ASP A 21 13.37 10.47 13.32
C ASP A 21 14.59 9.54 13.29
N ARG A 22 15.77 10.10 13.51
CA ARG A 22 17.05 9.38 13.46
C ARG A 22 17.17 8.29 14.52
N HIS A 23 16.25 8.25 15.48
CA HIS A 23 16.16 7.27 16.53
C HIS A 23 15.32 6.04 16.15
N ILE A 24 14.65 6.06 15.00
CA ILE A 24 13.80 4.98 14.54
C ILE A 24 14.37 4.42 13.22
N ASN A 25 14.43 3.11 13.09
CA ASN A 25 14.68 2.45 11.81
C ASN A 25 13.38 2.36 11.01
N PRO A 26 13.11 3.28 10.08
CA PRO A 26 11.88 3.25 9.32
C PRO A 26 11.85 2.02 8.42
N GLN A 27 10.69 1.36 8.35
CA GLN A 27 10.48 0.25 7.39
C GLN A 27 9.75 0.75 6.14
N ILE A 28 8.58 1.34 6.31
CA ILE A 28 7.74 1.83 5.19
C ILE A 28 8.40 2.99 4.46
N TYR A 29 9.12 3.82 5.19
CA TYR A 29 9.81 5.01 4.66
C TYR A 29 11.31 4.80 4.43
N ALA A 30 11.80 3.58 4.55
CA ALA A 30 13.21 3.28 4.35
C ALA A 30 13.67 3.69 2.95
N GLY A 31 14.75 4.49 2.89
CA GLY A 31 15.35 4.95 1.65
C GLY A 31 14.56 6.02 0.89
N LEU A 32 13.47 6.55 1.44
CA LEU A 32 12.74 7.66 0.84
C LEU A 32 13.46 8.99 1.06
N ASN A 33 13.36 9.87 0.05
CA ASN A 33 13.90 11.23 0.09
C ASN A 33 12.88 12.30 -0.33
N GLY A 34 11.59 11.91 -0.42
CA GLY A 34 10.48 12.79 -0.81
C GLY A 34 10.26 12.91 -2.33
N ALA A 35 11.25 12.54 -3.15
CA ALA A 35 11.17 12.64 -4.62
C ALA A 35 11.21 11.27 -5.32
N ASN A 36 11.73 10.24 -4.69
CA ASN A 36 12.02 8.95 -5.28
C ASN A 36 10.85 7.93 -5.17
N TRP A 37 9.67 8.36 -5.55
CA TRP A 37 8.43 7.58 -5.47
C TRP A 37 8.17 6.68 -6.70
N SER A 38 8.82 6.95 -7.84
CA SER A 38 8.55 6.26 -9.10
C SER A 38 8.84 4.77 -9.04
N ILE A 39 8.25 4.02 -9.96
CA ILE A 39 8.44 2.57 -10.04
C ILE A 39 9.90 2.17 -10.16
N LYS A 40 10.69 2.90 -10.96
CA LYS A 40 12.13 2.64 -11.14
C LYS A 40 12.88 2.71 -9.82
N GLU A 41 12.57 3.70 -9.02
CA GLU A 41 13.21 3.92 -7.74
C GLU A 41 12.67 2.98 -6.66
N TYR A 42 11.40 2.60 -6.76
CA TYR A 42 10.83 1.56 -5.90
C TYR A 42 11.48 0.20 -6.17
N GLU A 43 11.65 -0.20 -7.43
CA GLU A 43 12.36 -1.42 -7.81
C GLU A 43 13.83 -1.41 -7.37
N ALA A 44 14.52 -0.27 -7.50
CA ALA A 44 15.90 -0.10 -7.03
C ALA A 44 16.06 -0.31 -5.52
N ARG A 45 15.00 -0.09 -4.74
CA ARG A 45 14.96 -0.40 -3.29
C ARG A 45 14.45 -1.80 -2.97
N GLY A 46 14.30 -2.68 -3.97
CA GLY A 46 13.80 -4.04 -3.81
C GLY A 46 12.28 -4.20 -3.93
N GLY A 47 11.60 -3.17 -4.41
CA GLY A 47 10.16 -3.22 -4.67
C GLY A 47 9.76 -4.29 -5.69
N TYR A 48 8.56 -4.79 -5.57
CA TYR A 48 7.95 -5.87 -6.36
C TYR A 48 8.65 -7.24 -6.28
N GLN A 49 9.70 -7.39 -5.47
CA GLN A 49 10.36 -8.68 -5.29
C GLN A 49 9.48 -9.67 -4.53
N ALA A 50 8.69 -9.19 -3.58
CA ALA A 50 7.75 -10.04 -2.85
C ALA A 50 6.64 -10.56 -3.78
N LEU A 51 6.07 -9.70 -4.62
CA LEU A 51 5.07 -10.11 -5.61
C LEU A 51 5.66 -11.10 -6.63
N ARG A 52 6.88 -10.87 -7.13
CA ARG A 52 7.60 -11.80 -8.01
C ARG A 52 7.76 -13.18 -7.37
N LYS A 53 8.17 -13.22 -6.11
CA LYS A 53 8.32 -14.46 -5.34
C LYS A 53 6.98 -15.19 -5.18
N VAL A 54 5.92 -14.47 -4.82
CA VAL A 54 4.57 -15.03 -4.68
C VAL A 54 4.09 -15.67 -5.98
N LEU A 55 4.34 -15.01 -7.11
CA LEU A 55 3.92 -15.48 -8.43
C LEU A 55 4.90 -16.48 -9.09
N GLY A 56 6.00 -16.83 -8.43
CA GLY A 56 7.00 -17.76 -8.94
C GLY A 56 7.78 -17.22 -10.15
N ILE A 57 7.90 -15.90 -10.28
CA ILE A 57 8.60 -15.28 -11.41
C ILE A 57 10.11 -15.39 -11.22
N GLY A 58 10.73 -16.16 -12.10
CA GLY A 58 12.19 -16.21 -12.22
C GLY A 58 12.86 -17.45 -11.65
N ALA A 59 12.21 -18.30 -10.84
CA ALA A 59 12.95 -19.45 -10.28
C ALA A 59 12.12 -20.62 -9.72
N ALA A 60 10.94 -20.42 -9.19
CA ALA A 60 10.21 -21.45 -8.45
C ALA A 60 8.76 -21.53 -8.91
N ALA A 61 8.07 -22.57 -8.52
CA ALA A 61 6.63 -22.62 -8.64
C ALA A 61 6.02 -21.46 -7.80
N PRO A 62 4.87 -20.91 -8.23
CA PRO A 62 4.16 -19.90 -7.47
C PRO A 62 3.80 -20.45 -6.08
N MET A 63 3.80 -19.57 -5.08
CA MET A 63 3.29 -19.91 -3.75
C MET A 63 1.78 -20.15 -3.84
N THR A 64 1.30 -21.09 -3.08
CA THR A 64 -0.15 -21.25 -2.91
C THR A 64 -0.74 -20.08 -2.09
N GLN A 65 -2.01 -19.83 -2.24
CA GLN A 65 -2.71 -18.80 -1.46
C GLN A 65 -2.57 -19.02 0.06
N ASP A 66 -2.61 -20.28 0.50
CA ASP A 66 -2.48 -20.63 1.91
C ASP A 66 -1.08 -20.42 2.44
N GLU A 67 -0.04 -20.69 1.64
CA GLU A 67 1.35 -20.38 2.00
C GLU A 67 1.56 -18.88 2.16
N VAL A 68 1.01 -18.05 1.29
CA VAL A 68 1.09 -16.58 1.44
C VAL A 68 0.41 -16.13 2.73
N ILE A 69 -0.79 -16.63 3.02
CA ILE A 69 -1.49 -16.32 4.27
C ILE A 69 -0.70 -16.80 5.49
N ALA A 70 -0.09 -17.98 5.43
CA ALA A 70 0.74 -18.50 6.52
C ALA A 70 1.93 -17.59 6.82
N VAL A 71 2.66 -17.15 5.79
CA VAL A 71 3.77 -16.19 5.94
C VAL A 71 3.30 -14.88 6.57
N VAL A 72 2.15 -14.34 6.14
CA VAL A 72 1.61 -13.10 6.73
C VAL A 72 1.15 -13.32 8.17
N LYS A 73 0.61 -14.49 8.53
CA LYS A 73 0.30 -14.83 9.93
C LYS A 73 1.55 -14.91 10.80
N GLU A 74 2.58 -15.60 10.31
CA GLU A 74 3.86 -15.77 11.00
C GLU A 74 4.59 -14.45 11.22
N SER A 75 4.51 -13.53 10.26
CA SER A 75 5.10 -12.19 10.38
C SER A 75 4.52 -11.33 11.50
N GLY A 76 3.35 -11.70 12.03
CA GLY A 76 2.66 -10.92 13.05
C GLY A 76 2.12 -9.58 12.57
N LEU A 77 2.04 -9.34 11.23
CA LEU A 77 1.54 -8.10 10.65
C LEU A 77 0.12 -7.79 11.13
N ARG A 78 -0.08 -6.56 11.55
CA ARG A 78 -1.37 -6.06 12.02
C ARG A 78 -1.83 -4.87 11.19
N GLY A 79 -3.14 -4.68 11.11
CA GLY A 79 -3.76 -3.50 10.52
C GLY A 79 -3.30 -2.20 11.20
N ARG A 80 -3.20 -1.14 10.41
CA ARG A 80 -2.75 0.19 10.86
C ARG A 80 -3.87 1.23 10.88
N GLY A 81 -5.12 0.80 10.71
CA GLY A 81 -6.29 1.67 10.75
C GLY A 81 -6.85 1.94 12.15
N GLY A 82 -6.18 1.49 13.21
CA GLY A 82 -6.60 1.72 14.60
C GLY A 82 -6.84 0.43 15.39
N ALA A 83 -7.63 -0.51 14.88
CA ALA A 83 -8.00 -1.76 15.58
C ALA A 83 -6.83 -2.76 15.76
N GLY A 84 -5.77 -2.66 14.97
CA GLY A 84 -4.61 -3.55 15.08
C GLY A 84 -4.92 -5.03 14.85
N PHE A 85 -5.94 -5.34 14.05
CA PHE A 85 -6.35 -6.73 13.81
C PHE A 85 -5.25 -7.50 13.06
N PRO A 86 -4.98 -8.78 13.39
CA PRO A 86 -3.97 -9.58 12.69
C PRO A 86 -4.32 -9.78 11.22
N THR A 87 -3.48 -9.25 10.32
CA THR A 87 -3.77 -9.18 8.88
C THR A 87 -3.93 -10.57 8.25
N GLY A 88 -2.99 -11.49 8.51
CA GLY A 88 -3.09 -12.84 7.95
C GLY A 88 -4.29 -13.64 8.45
N LEU A 89 -4.72 -13.39 9.70
CA LEU A 89 -5.95 -13.99 10.22
C LEU A 89 -7.17 -13.45 9.48
N LYS A 90 -7.23 -12.14 9.24
CA LYS A 90 -8.31 -11.50 8.48
C LYS A 90 -8.40 -12.08 7.05
N TRP A 91 -7.28 -12.22 6.37
CA TRP A 91 -7.25 -12.80 5.02
C TRP A 91 -7.77 -14.24 4.99
N SER A 92 -7.52 -15.03 6.06
CA SER A 92 -8.01 -16.41 6.13
C SER A 92 -9.53 -16.54 6.30
N PHE A 93 -10.23 -15.46 6.64
CA PHE A 93 -11.70 -15.47 6.69
C PHE A 93 -12.36 -15.33 5.32
N MET A 94 -11.61 -14.94 4.28
CA MET A 94 -12.16 -14.83 2.93
C MET A 94 -12.57 -16.20 2.41
N PRO A 95 -13.84 -16.38 2.00
CA PRO A 95 -14.31 -17.65 1.44
C PRO A 95 -13.51 -18.03 0.20
N ARG A 96 -12.99 -19.26 0.17
CA ARG A 96 -12.27 -19.78 -1.00
C ARG A 96 -13.19 -19.97 -2.19
N GLN A 97 -14.35 -20.56 -1.94
CA GLN A 97 -15.38 -20.74 -2.93
C GLN A 97 -16.49 -19.72 -2.72
N PHE A 98 -16.63 -18.84 -3.66
CA PHE A 98 -17.68 -17.82 -3.68
C PHE A 98 -18.16 -17.65 -5.13
N PRO A 99 -19.48 -17.75 -5.40
CA PRO A 99 -19.99 -17.75 -6.77
C PRO A 99 -19.97 -16.38 -7.45
N GLY A 100 -19.74 -15.31 -6.72
CA GLY A 100 -19.71 -13.94 -7.20
C GLY A 100 -18.32 -13.35 -7.28
N GLN A 101 -18.23 -12.10 -7.74
CA GLN A 101 -17.02 -11.30 -7.72
C GLN A 101 -16.64 -10.94 -6.27
N LYS A 102 -15.39 -11.18 -5.92
CA LYS A 102 -14.79 -10.68 -4.69
C LYS A 102 -14.04 -9.39 -4.96
N TYR A 103 -14.11 -8.46 -4.04
CA TYR A 103 -13.43 -7.16 -4.13
C TYR A 103 -12.47 -6.98 -2.97
N LEU A 104 -11.34 -6.33 -3.25
CA LEU A 104 -10.41 -5.83 -2.22
C LEU A 104 -10.56 -4.32 -2.10
N VAL A 105 -10.86 -3.85 -0.90
CA VAL A 105 -10.92 -2.41 -0.64
C VAL A 105 -9.84 -2.03 0.37
N CYS A 106 -8.95 -1.13 -0.03
CA CYS A 106 -8.03 -0.45 0.88
C CYS A 106 -8.67 0.87 1.30
N ASN A 107 -8.92 1.03 2.60
CA ASN A 107 -9.45 2.28 3.12
C ASN A 107 -8.31 3.24 3.43
N SER A 108 -8.10 4.22 2.55
CA SER A 108 -7.16 5.33 2.71
C SER A 108 -7.92 6.67 2.91
N ASP A 109 -9.15 6.60 3.42
CA ASP A 109 -9.94 7.77 3.80
C ASP A 109 -9.55 8.20 5.23
N GLU A 110 -8.47 8.96 5.34
CA GLU A 110 -7.87 9.40 6.58
C GLU A 110 -8.42 10.76 7.00
N GLY A 111 -9.63 10.73 7.59
CA GLY A 111 -10.38 11.94 7.96
C GLY A 111 -10.09 12.49 9.36
N GLU A 112 -9.37 11.76 10.23
CA GLU A 112 -9.08 12.21 11.59
C GLU A 112 -8.11 13.40 11.58
N PRO A 113 -8.45 14.55 12.19
CA PRO A 113 -7.57 15.71 12.27
C PRO A 113 -6.22 15.38 12.89
N GLY A 114 -5.14 15.78 12.19
CA GLY A 114 -3.76 15.53 12.63
C GLY A 114 -3.19 14.16 12.22
N THR A 115 -4.00 13.26 11.69
CA THR A 115 -3.52 12.00 11.12
C THR A 115 -3.07 12.20 9.67
N CYS A 116 -1.90 11.70 9.31
CA CYS A 116 -1.30 11.91 8.00
C CYS A 116 -0.51 10.70 7.45
N LYS A 117 -0.56 9.56 8.11
CA LYS A 117 0.24 8.38 7.74
C LYS A 117 -0.14 7.79 6.39
N ASP A 118 -1.43 7.70 6.07
CA ASP A 118 -1.89 7.12 4.81
C ASP A 118 -1.65 8.08 3.65
N ARG A 119 -1.92 9.37 3.86
CA ARG A 119 -1.56 10.43 2.92
C ARG A 119 -0.09 10.35 2.55
N ASP A 120 0.77 10.28 3.53
CA ASP A 120 2.22 10.30 3.33
C ASP A 120 2.72 9.02 2.64
N ILE A 121 2.17 7.85 2.98
CA ILE A 121 2.50 6.60 2.27
C ILE A 121 2.11 6.69 0.80
N LEU A 122 0.88 7.12 0.51
CA LEU A 122 0.41 7.26 -0.87
C LEU A 122 1.18 8.31 -1.67
N GLN A 123 1.60 9.40 -1.01
CA GLN A 123 2.34 10.48 -1.64
C GLN A 123 3.79 10.11 -1.96
N PHE A 124 4.47 9.40 -1.06
CA PHE A 124 5.91 9.19 -1.14
C PHE A 124 6.33 7.73 -1.41
N ASN A 125 5.44 6.77 -1.21
CA ASN A 125 5.70 5.36 -1.48
C ASN A 125 4.46 4.63 -2.01
N PRO A 126 3.79 5.13 -3.07
CA PRO A 126 2.53 4.56 -3.57
C PRO A 126 2.67 3.10 -4.01
N HIS A 127 3.82 2.73 -4.58
CA HIS A 127 4.05 1.38 -5.08
C HIS A 127 4.06 0.30 -4.00
N ILE A 128 4.41 0.64 -2.74
CA ILE A 128 4.33 -0.34 -1.64
C ILE A 128 2.87 -0.74 -1.36
N VAL A 129 1.94 0.20 -1.52
CA VAL A 129 0.50 -0.06 -1.37
C VAL A 129 0.00 -0.91 -2.54
N ILE A 130 0.40 -0.58 -3.76
CA ILE A 130 0.04 -1.33 -4.97
C ILE A 130 0.54 -2.79 -4.86
N GLU A 131 1.80 -3.00 -4.52
CA GLU A 131 2.37 -4.35 -4.33
C GLU A 131 1.66 -5.11 -3.21
N GLY A 132 1.44 -4.46 -2.06
CA GLY A 132 0.73 -5.06 -0.93
C GLY A 132 -0.71 -5.47 -1.29
N MET A 133 -1.43 -4.64 -2.03
CA MET A 133 -2.78 -4.97 -2.51
C MET A 133 -2.76 -6.12 -3.52
N ALA A 134 -1.79 -6.16 -4.43
CA ALA A 134 -1.65 -7.27 -5.39
C ALA A 134 -1.37 -8.60 -4.67
N ILE A 135 -0.49 -8.62 -3.67
CA ILE A 135 -0.22 -9.80 -2.84
C ILE A 135 -1.47 -10.23 -2.06
N ALA A 136 -2.19 -9.28 -1.46
CA ALA A 136 -3.42 -9.55 -0.73
C ALA A 136 -4.51 -10.13 -1.66
N ALA A 137 -4.67 -9.56 -2.84
CA ALA A 137 -5.61 -10.02 -3.86
C ALA A 137 -5.29 -11.46 -4.30
N TYR A 138 -4.02 -11.76 -4.57
CA TYR A 138 -3.57 -13.11 -4.87
C TYR A 138 -3.91 -14.09 -3.75
N ALA A 139 -3.53 -13.75 -2.52
CA ALA A 139 -3.75 -14.60 -1.35
C ALA A 139 -5.21 -14.91 -1.09
N MET A 140 -6.11 -14.00 -1.39
CA MET A 140 -7.56 -14.14 -1.18
C MET A 140 -8.35 -14.56 -2.42
N GLY A 141 -7.68 -14.68 -3.59
CA GLY A 141 -8.31 -15.03 -4.86
C GLY A 141 -9.27 -13.93 -5.35
N ILE A 142 -8.79 -12.70 -5.35
CA ILE A 142 -9.52 -11.50 -5.74
C ILE A 142 -8.92 -10.95 -7.03
N SER A 143 -9.75 -10.50 -7.96
CA SER A 143 -9.31 -9.96 -9.25
C SER A 143 -9.54 -8.46 -9.42
N VAL A 144 -10.30 -7.83 -8.53
CA VAL A 144 -10.60 -6.38 -8.60
C VAL A 144 -10.41 -5.75 -7.23
N GLY A 145 -9.69 -4.63 -7.19
CA GLY A 145 -9.46 -3.86 -5.97
C GLY A 145 -9.69 -2.37 -6.16
N TYR A 146 -9.96 -1.72 -5.06
CA TYR A 146 -10.13 -0.26 -4.96
C TYR A 146 -9.31 0.26 -3.78
N ASN A 147 -8.58 1.35 -4.01
CA ASN A 147 -8.04 2.17 -2.94
C ASN A 147 -8.93 3.40 -2.78
N TYR A 148 -9.69 3.47 -1.69
CA TYR A 148 -10.59 4.59 -1.40
C TYR A 148 -9.80 5.67 -0.66
N ILE A 149 -9.54 6.79 -1.35
CA ILE A 149 -8.63 7.86 -0.91
C ILE A 149 -9.45 9.06 -0.46
N HIS A 150 -9.03 9.68 0.64
CA HIS A 150 -9.66 10.89 1.20
C HIS A 150 -9.80 12.01 0.16
N GLY A 151 -11.00 12.56 0.04
CA GLY A 151 -11.35 13.47 -1.05
C GLY A 151 -10.67 14.84 -1.01
N GLU A 152 -10.16 15.26 0.17
CA GLU A 152 -9.52 16.56 0.33
C GLU A 152 -8.02 16.55 -0.06
N ILE A 153 -7.42 15.37 -0.25
CA ILE A 153 -6.00 15.23 -0.58
C ILE A 153 -5.79 14.90 -2.07
N PHE A 154 -6.27 15.78 -2.94
CA PHE A 154 -6.29 15.56 -4.38
C PHE A 154 -4.91 15.26 -4.98
N GLN A 155 -3.86 15.96 -4.55
CA GLN A 155 -2.49 15.70 -5.01
C GLN A 155 -2.02 14.27 -4.71
N THR A 156 -2.40 13.72 -3.57
CA THR A 156 -2.10 12.34 -3.20
C THR A 156 -2.87 11.35 -4.05
N TYR A 157 -4.12 11.65 -4.39
CA TYR A 157 -4.91 10.88 -5.34
C TYR A 157 -4.23 10.83 -6.73
N GLU A 158 -3.85 11.99 -7.27
CA GLU A 158 -3.14 12.08 -8.55
C GLU A 158 -1.81 11.32 -8.53
N ARG A 159 -1.08 11.37 -7.41
CA ARG A 159 0.15 10.61 -7.22
C ARG A 159 -0.10 9.11 -7.29
N PHE A 160 -1.14 8.64 -6.64
CA PHE A 160 -1.49 7.23 -6.65
C PHE A 160 -1.96 6.76 -8.03
N GLU A 161 -2.75 7.58 -8.74
CA GLU A 161 -3.14 7.31 -10.15
C GLU A 161 -1.91 7.19 -11.06
N ALA A 162 -0.95 8.12 -10.96
CA ALA A 162 0.28 8.06 -11.74
C ALA A 162 1.06 6.76 -11.45
N ALA A 163 1.13 6.34 -10.19
CA ALA A 163 1.78 5.08 -9.81
C ALA A 163 1.02 3.84 -10.33
N LEU A 164 -0.31 3.89 -10.38
CA LEU A 164 -1.11 2.83 -11.01
C LEU A 164 -0.81 2.69 -12.50
N GLU A 165 -0.66 3.81 -13.21
CA GLU A 165 -0.29 3.81 -14.63
C GLU A 165 1.12 3.22 -14.84
N GLU A 166 2.10 3.62 -14.03
CA GLU A 166 3.45 3.03 -14.05
C GLU A 166 3.40 1.50 -13.80
N ALA A 167 2.63 1.07 -12.80
CA ALA A 167 2.50 -0.35 -12.47
C ALA A 167 1.81 -1.17 -13.56
N ARG A 168 0.79 -0.59 -14.24
CA ARG A 168 0.15 -1.22 -15.41
C ARG A 168 1.12 -1.33 -16.59
N ALA A 169 1.82 -0.24 -16.90
CA ALA A 169 2.81 -0.21 -17.99
C ALA A 169 3.95 -1.22 -17.79
N ALA A 170 4.36 -1.43 -16.53
CA ALA A 170 5.40 -2.38 -16.17
C ALA A 170 4.87 -3.85 -16.00
N GLY A 171 3.56 -4.08 -16.15
CA GLY A 171 2.95 -5.40 -16.05
C GLY A 171 2.77 -5.94 -14.63
N TYR A 172 2.79 -5.06 -13.62
CA TYR A 172 2.49 -5.42 -12.22
C TYR A 172 1.01 -5.37 -11.88
N LEU A 173 0.19 -4.81 -12.76
CA LEU A 173 -1.27 -4.77 -12.68
C LEU A 173 -1.88 -5.14 -14.03
N GLY A 174 -3.12 -5.56 -14.04
CA GLY A 174 -3.87 -5.92 -15.24
C GLY A 174 -4.01 -7.42 -15.42
N ASP A 175 -4.06 -7.87 -16.67
CA ASP A 175 -4.24 -9.27 -17.00
C ASP A 175 -2.90 -10.00 -17.02
N ARG A 176 -2.89 -11.22 -16.47
CA ARG A 176 -1.74 -12.12 -16.47
C ARG A 176 -0.45 -11.44 -16.01
N ILE A 177 -0.50 -10.86 -14.83
CA ILE A 177 0.60 -10.09 -14.22
C ILE A 177 1.93 -10.82 -14.39
N MET A 178 2.91 -10.15 -15.00
CA MET A 178 4.26 -10.70 -15.31
C MET A 178 4.22 -12.06 -16.04
N GLY A 179 3.18 -12.32 -16.84
CA GLY A 179 2.99 -13.58 -17.57
C GLY A 179 2.45 -14.75 -16.73
N SER A 180 2.12 -14.53 -15.46
CA SER A 180 1.49 -15.52 -14.58
C SER A 180 0.03 -15.79 -14.95
N GLN A 181 -0.63 -16.69 -14.22
CA GLN A 181 -2.08 -16.91 -14.35
C GLN A 181 -2.92 -15.93 -13.52
N PHE A 182 -2.28 -15.04 -12.76
CA PHE A 182 -2.95 -14.09 -11.91
C PHE A 182 -3.24 -12.78 -12.65
N SER A 183 -4.48 -12.30 -12.50
CA SER A 183 -4.93 -11.00 -13.01
C SER A 183 -5.50 -10.18 -11.86
N PHE A 184 -5.17 -8.90 -11.81
CA PHE A 184 -5.67 -8.00 -10.79
C PHE A 184 -5.81 -6.58 -11.34
N GLN A 185 -7.04 -6.07 -11.32
CA GLN A 185 -7.37 -4.71 -11.69
C GLN A 185 -7.48 -3.87 -10.42
N LEU A 186 -6.62 -2.87 -10.28
CA LEU A 186 -6.63 -1.95 -9.16
C LEU A 186 -7.00 -0.55 -9.62
N HIS A 187 -7.94 0.06 -8.91
CA HIS A 187 -8.47 1.39 -9.16
C HIS A 187 -8.30 2.29 -7.95
N ALA A 188 -8.01 3.56 -8.18
CA ALA A 188 -8.21 4.58 -7.16
C ALA A 188 -9.68 5.01 -7.16
N ALA A 189 -10.22 5.24 -5.97
CA ALA A 189 -11.55 5.82 -5.78
C ALA A 189 -11.40 7.09 -4.95
N HIS A 190 -11.78 8.21 -5.52
CA HIS A 190 -11.72 9.50 -4.87
C HIS A 190 -12.92 9.66 -3.93
N GLY A 191 -12.68 9.82 -2.64
CA GLY A 191 -13.72 10.01 -1.63
C GLY A 191 -14.36 11.39 -1.68
N PHE A 192 -15.46 11.54 -0.97
CA PHE A 192 -16.22 12.82 -0.91
C PHE A 192 -16.06 13.54 0.44
N GLY A 193 -15.07 13.17 1.26
CA GLY A 193 -14.77 13.83 2.53
C GLY A 193 -15.74 13.49 3.66
N ALA A 194 -16.51 12.42 3.56
CA ALA A 194 -17.39 11.99 4.64
C ALA A 194 -16.56 11.30 5.75
N TYR A 195 -16.31 11.99 6.86
CA TYR A 195 -15.54 11.50 8.00
C TYR A 195 -15.95 10.10 8.45
N ILE A 196 -17.25 9.85 8.58
CA ILE A 196 -17.75 8.56 9.06
C ILE A 196 -17.41 7.37 8.14
N CYS A 197 -17.26 7.59 6.84
CA CYS A 197 -16.88 6.53 5.90
C CYS A 197 -15.43 6.06 6.14
N GLY A 198 -14.52 6.96 6.48
CA GLY A 198 -13.16 6.63 6.86
C GLY A 198 -13.09 5.88 8.18
N GLU A 199 -13.71 6.40 9.21
CA GLU A 199 -13.60 5.89 10.59
C GLU A 199 -14.32 4.54 10.79
N ILE A 200 -15.53 4.38 10.31
CA ILE A 200 -16.25 3.11 10.42
C ILE A 200 -15.57 2.03 9.56
N GLY A 201 -15.19 2.37 8.33
CA GLY A 201 -14.46 1.45 7.46
C GLY A 201 -13.15 0.98 8.07
N ARG A 202 -12.40 1.84 8.75
CA ARG A 202 -11.14 1.52 9.43
C ARG A 202 -11.33 0.61 10.63
N ALA A 203 -12.41 0.76 11.37
CA ALA A 203 -12.71 -0.09 12.51
C ALA A 203 -13.01 -1.54 12.11
N HIS A 204 -13.48 -1.76 10.88
CA HIS A 204 -13.88 -3.06 10.35
C HIS A 204 -12.87 -3.68 9.37
N VAL A 205 -11.80 -2.98 9.04
CA VAL A 205 -10.77 -3.43 8.08
C VAL A 205 -9.58 -4.09 8.74
#